data_f2a77e80586dc6b21f1ed90fa770116c
#
_entry.id   f2a77e80586dc6b21f1ed90fa770116c
#
_cell.length_a   1.000
_cell.length_b   1.000
_cell.length_c   1.000
_cell.angle_alpha   90.00
_cell.angle_beta   90.00
_cell.angle_gamma   90.00
#
_symmetry.space_group_name_H-M   'P 1'
#
loop_
_entity.id
_entity.type
_entity.pdbx_description
1 polymer ?
#
loop_
_entity_poly.entity_id
_entity_poly.type
_entity_poly.pdbx_seq_one_letter_code
_entity_poly.pdbx_strand_id
1 'polypeptide(L)'
;LYFSIVSTFSVIASGRYEMAVVLPKTNEDSIRLVYLSVVFAFITAFVSLIVIILFGSEISDLLNNTRIQDWLILIPLSLFSVGVYQAFNFWLIRQKAFMASSFNKVAQRSFEGVSTIYYGLTNKGGGLIISDIIGRYSMLLIAIYQARKRGFFHVSFSWLEMKRLAKLYKSFPLNFGLSSLANSAGAHLPLLFISIAFHSLTVG
;
A
#
# COMPACT_ATOMS: atom_id res chain seq x y z
N LEU A 1 1.42 -4.00 15.80
CA LEU A 1 0.28 -4.73 15.24
C LEU A 1 -0.27 -4.06 13.97
N TYR A 2 -0.68 -2.78 14.01
CA TYR A 2 -1.18 -2.04 12.84
C TYR A 2 -0.23 -2.14 11.64
N PHE A 3 1.04 -1.80 11.84
CA PHE A 3 2.06 -1.85 10.77
C PHE A 3 2.29 -3.26 10.23
N SER A 4 2.18 -4.29 11.06
CA SER A 4 2.33 -5.69 10.60
C SER A 4 1.18 -6.11 9.69
N ILE A 5 -0.06 -5.73 10.03
CA ILE A 5 -1.23 -5.98 9.18
C ILE A 5 -1.08 -5.24 7.86
N VAL A 6 -0.81 -3.93 7.90
CA VAL A 6 -0.61 -3.14 6.67
C VAL A 6 0.52 -3.69 5.81
N SER A 7 1.67 -4.05 6.40
CA SER A 7 2.81 -4.59 5.66
C SER A 7 2.50 -5.93 5.00
N THR A 8 1.77 -6.82 5.71
CA THR A 8 1.38 -8.12 5.17
C THR A 8 0.48 -7.96 3.93
N PHE A 9 -0.55 -7.12 4.02
CA PHE A 9 -1.52 -6.97 2.93
C PHE A 9 -1.10 -5.97 1.86
N SER A 10 -0.17 -5.05 2.15
CA SER A 10 0.36 -4.09 1.16
C SER A 10 1.00 -4.78 -0.05
N VAL A 11 1.48 -6.00 0.16
CA VAL A 11 2.14 -6.80 -0.87
C VAL A 11 1.20 -7.16 -2.03
N ILE A 12 -0.10 -7.32 -1.75
CA ILE A 12 -1.12 -7.64 -2.75
C ILE A 12 -2.03 -6.44 -3.06
N ALA A 13 -1.75 -5.27 -2.48
CA ALA A 13 -2.63 -4.11 -2.57
C ALA A 13 -2.97 -3.70 -4.01
N SER A 14 -2.02 -3.78 -4.94
CA SER A 14 -2.17 -3.46 -6.38
C SER A 14 -2.36 -4.71 -7.27
N GLY A 15 -2.66 -5.89 -6.67
CA GLY A 15 -2.82 -7.14 -7.39
C GLY A 15 -1.55 -7.62 -8.09
N ARG A 16 -0.37 -7.15 -7.70
CA ARG A 16 0.93 -7.46 -8.33
C ARG A 16 1.07 -7.05 -9.80
N TYR A 17 0.07 -6.39 -10.37
CA TYR A 17 0.16 -5.88 -11.74
C TYR A 17 1.19 -4.75 -11.89
N GLU A 18 1.54 -4.06 -10.80
CA GLU A 18 2.59 -3.04 -10.78
C GLU A 18 3.93 -3.58 -11.26
N MET A 19 4.25 -4.84 -10.96
CA MET A 19 5.49 -5.49 -11.44
C MET A 19 5.49 -5.68 -12.97
N ALA A 20 4.33 -5.87 -13.56
CA ALA A 20 4.19 -6.01 -15.01
C ALA A 20 4.32 -4.67 -15.76
N VAL A 21 4.24 -3.52 -15.09
CA VAL A 21 4.30 -2.17 -15.69
C VAL A 21 5.57 -1.95 -16.52
N VAL A 22 6.68 -2.60 -16.17
CA VAL A 22 7.97 -2.44 -16.85
C VAL A 22 8.10 -3.29 -18.12
N LEU A 23 7.22 -4.27 -18.35
CA LEU A 23 7.36 -5.27 -19.40
C LEU A 23 6.84 -4.86 -20.78
N PRO A 24 5.73 -4.10 -20.92
CA PRO A 24 5.19 -3.77 -22.23
C PRO A 24 6.18 -3.02 -23.11
N LYS A 25 6.14 -3.28 -24.43
CA LYS A 25 6.96 -2.55 -25.39
C LYS A 25 6.53 -1.09 -25.52
N THR A 26 5.21 -0.83 -25.46
CA THR A 26 4.64 0.52 -25.60
C THR A 26 4.49 1.20 -24.24
N ASN A 27 4.61 2.53 -24.23
CA ASN A 27 4.37 3.31 -23.02
C ASN A 27 2.88 3.34 -22.65
N GLU A 28 2.01 3.28 -23.66
CA GLU A 28 0.55 3.26 -23.45
C GLU A 28 0.09 2.03 -22.67
N ASP A 29 0.52 0.83 -23.07
CA ASP A 29 0.18 -0.40 -22.34
C ASP A 29 0.74 -0.38 -20.89
N SER A 30 1.92 0.20 -20.70
CA SER A 30 2.48 0.40 -19.38
C SER A 30 1.60 1.31 -18.51
N ILE A 31 1.13 2.44 -19.06
CA ILE A 31 0.23 3.35 -18.36
C ILE A 31 -1.11 2.67 -18.04
N ARG A 32 -1.65 1.89 -18.97
CA ARG A 32 -2.89 1.11 -18.74
C ARG A 32 -2.72 0.05 -17.65
N LEU A 33 -1.54 -0.55 -17.52
CA LEU A 33 -1.22 -1.44 -16.38
C LEU A 33 -1.16 -0.68 -15.05
N VAL A 34 -0.69 0.57 -15.04
CA VAL A 34 -0.79 1.41 -13.83
C VAL A 34 -2.25 1.66 -13.48
N TYR A 35 -3.10 2.01 -14.47
CA TYR A 35 -4.55 2.17 -14.20
C TYR A 35 -5.17 0.88 -13.65
N LEU A 36 -4.80 -0.28 -14.22
CA LEU A 36 -5.25 -1.57 -13.72
C LEU A 36 -4.81 -1.80 -12.25
N SER A 37 -3.55 -1.52 -11.93
CA SER A 37 -3.02 -1.62 -10.57
C SER A 37 -3.74 -0.68 -9.59
N VAL A 38 -4.08 0.53 -10.02
CA VAL A 38 -4.86 1.50 -9.22
C VAL A 38 -6.27 0.98 -8.95
N VAL A 39 -6.93 0.37 -9.96
CA VAL A 39 -8.24 -0.26 -9.77
C VAL A 39 -8.17 -1.40 -8.75
N PHE A 40 -7.15 -2.24 -8.83
CA PHE A 40 -6.93 -3.29 -7.83
C PHE A 40 -6.65 -2.73 -6.44
N ALA A 41 -5.87 -1.66 -6.32
CA ALA A 41 -5.61 -0.99 -5.05
C ALA A 41 -6.91 -0.45 -4.42
N PHE A 42 -7.81 0.10 -5.26
CA PHE A 42 -9.12 0.53 -4.79
C PHE A 42 -9.99 -0.65 -4.32
N ILE A 43 -10.04 -1.74 -5.10
CA ILE A 43 -10.80 -2.95 -4.74
C ILE A 43 -10.26 -3.54 -3.42
N THR A 44 -8.95 -3.66 -3.27
CA THR A 44 -8.33 -4.20 -2.04
C THR A 44 -8.63 -3.32 -0.84
N ALA A 45 -8.54 -2.00 -0.99
CA ALA A 45 -8.90 -1.06 0.07
C ALA A 45 -10.39 -1.15 0.43
N PHE A 46 -11.26 -1.25 -0.57
CA PHE A 46 -12.70 -1.37 -0.36
C PHE A 46 -13.09 -2.69 0.33
N VAL A 47 -12.52 -3.80 -0.11
CA VAL A 47 -12.72 -5.11 0.53
C VAL A 47 -12.20 -5.10 1.98
N SER A 48 -11.02 -4.53 2.22
CA SER A 48 -10.49 -4.41 3.58
C SER A 48 -11.36 -3.53 4.47
N LEU A 49 -11.97 -2.46 3.93
CA LEU A 49 -12.92 -1.63 4.64
C LEU A 49 -14.16 -2.42 5.07
N ILE A 50 -14.74 -3.20 4.16
CA ILE A 50 -15.90 -4.06 4.46
C ILE A 50 -15.54 -5.06 5.56
N VAL A 51 -14.39 -5.74 5.44
CA VAL A 51 -13.93 -6.71 6.45
C VAL A 51 -13.78 -6.06 7.82
N ILE A 52 -13.21 -4.86 7.88
CA ILE A 52 -13.02 -4.14 9.16
C ILE A 52 -14.35 -3.68 9.76
N ILE A 53 -15.30 -3.23 8.93
CA ILE A 53 -16.62 -2.82 9.42
C ILE A 53 -17.39 -4.03 9.99
N LEU A 54 -17.28 -5.19 9.34
CA LEU A 54 -18.01 -6.40 9.74
C LEU A 54 -17.35 -7.15 10.90
N PHE A 55 -16.01 -7.19 10.93
CA PHE A 55 -15.23 -8.06 11.83
C PHE A 55 -14.18 -7.30 12.66
N GLY A 56 -14.29 -5.97 12.77
CA GLY A 56 -13.27 -5.17 13.47
C GLY A 56 -13.19 -5.46 14.97
N SER A 57 -14.30 -5.74 15.63
CA SER A 57 -14.36 -6.16 17.04
C SER A 57 -13.70 -7.52 17.23
N GLU A 58 -14.06 -8.51 16.41
CA GLU A 58 -13.51 -9.85 16.48
C GLU A 58 -12.00 -9.86 16.21
N ILE A 59 -11.56 -9.03 15.26
CA ILE A 59 -10.12 -8.87 14.99
C ILE A 59 -9.38 -8.27 16.19
N SER A 60 -9.96 -7.26 16.85
CA SER A 60 -9.34 -6.63 18.02
C SER A 60 -9.29 -7.58 19.21
N ASP A 61 -10.34 -8.37 19.43
CA ASP A 61 -10.42 -9.38 20.47
C ASP A 61 -9.42 -10.51 20.22
N LEU A 62 -9.33 -11.00 18.98
CA LEU A 62 -8.33 -12.01 18.59
C LEU A 62 -6.90 -11.53 18.82
N LEU A 63 -6.64 -10.23 18.62
CA LEU A 63 -5.31 -9.63 18.86
C LEU A 63 -5.07 -9.25 20.33
N ASN A 64 -6.01 -9.55 21.24
CA ASN A 64 -5.97 -9.16 22.65
C ASN A 64 -5.66 -7.66 22.85
N ASN A 65 -6.13 -6.79 21.95
CA ASN A 65 -5.83 -5.37 21.97
C ASN A 65 -7.02 -4.52 21.52
N THR A 66 -7.88 -4.17 22.45
CA THR A 66 -9.08 -3.35 22.18
C THR A 66 -8.74 -1.93 21.71
N ARG A 67 -7.54 -1.41 22.05
CA ARG A 67 -7.12 -0.06 21.63
C ARG A 67 -6.82 0.02 20.13
N ILE A 68 -6.57 -1.11 19.45
CA ILE A 68 -6.29 -1.10 18.02
C ILE A 68 -7.58 -0.93 17.21
N GLN A 69 -8.75 -1.23 17.76
CA GLN A 69 -10.04 -1.22 17.06
C GLN A 69 -10.28 0.11 16.33
N ASP A 70 -10.08 1.23 17.04
CA ASP A 70 -10.28 2.57 16.47
C ASP A 70 -9.34 2.88 15.31
N TRP A 71 -8.16 2.21 15.27
CA TRP A 71 -7.14 2.42 14.25
C TRP A 71 -7.27 1.48 13.06
N LEU A 72 -7.99 0.37 13.19
CA LEU A 72 -8.19 -0.58 12.09
C LEU A 72 -8.85 0.10 10.89
N ILE A 73 -9.76 1.07 11.11
CA ILE A 73 -10.45 1.81 10.05
C ILE A 73 -9.48 2.57 9.11
N LEU A 74 -8.25 2.81 9.54
CA LEU A 74 -7.23 3.49 8.73
C LEU A 74 -6.41 2.53 7.84
N ILE A 75 -6.55 1.19 8.03
CA ILE A 75 -5.84 0.20 7.22
C ILE A 75 -6.20 0.32 5.73
N PRO A 76 -7.48 0.42 5.32
CA PRO A 76 -7.85 0.60 3.92
C PRO A 76 -7.17 1.82 3.27
N LEU A 77 -7.09 2.92 4.02
CA LEU A 77 -6.44 4.15 3.58
C LEU A 77 -4.94 3.93 3.33
N SER A 78 -4.26 3.21 4.22
CA SER A 78 -2.85 2.84 4.07
C SER A 78 -2.64 1.87 2.90
N LEU A 79 -3.47 0.85 2.74
CA LEU A 79 -3.37 -0.10 1.65
C LEU A 79 -3.57 0.57 0.29
N PHE A 80 -4.56 1.46 0.18
CA PHE A 80 -4.80 2.24 -1.03
C PHE A 80 -3.57 3.08 -1.41
N SER A 81 -3.05 3.85 -0.46
CA SER A 81 -1.90 4.73 -0.73
C SER A 81 -0.66 3.95 -1.17
N VAL A 82 -0.38 2.81 -0.52
CA VAL A 82 0.75 1.95 -0.89
C VAL A 82 0.55 1.32 -2.27
N GLY A 83 -0.64 0.75 -2.54
CA GLY A 83 -0.91 0.11 -3.83
C GLY A 83 -0.81 1.08 -5.00
N VAL A 84 -1.38 2.28 -4.85
CA VAL A 84 -1.30 3.33 -5.90
C VAL A 84 0.14 3.82 -6.05
N TYR A 85 0.85 4.08 -4.94
CA TYR A 85 2.25 4.49 -5.02
C TYR A 85 3.11 3.45 -5.72
N GLN A 86 2.98 2.17 -5.40
CA GLN A 86 3.74 1.09 -6.05
C GLN A 86 3.55 1.12 -7.57
N ALA A 87 2.32 1.28 -8.05
CA ALA A 87 2.04 1.35 -9.48
C ALA A 87 2.76 2.52 -10.16
N PHE A 88 2.69 3.73 -9.58
CA PHE A 88 3.40 4.90 -10.10
C PHE A 88 4.92 4.76 -9.99
N ASN A 89 5.42 4.16 -8.91
CA ASN A 89 6.85 3.95 -8.71
C ASN A 89 7.44 3.01 -9.78
N PHE A 90 6.78 1.90 -10.10
CA PHE A 90 7.22 1.01 -11.19
C PHE A 90 7.19 1.71 -12.55
N TRP A 91 6.22 2.59 -12.78
CA TRP A 91 6.21 3.39 -13.99
C TRP A 91 7.37 4.41 -14.02
N LEU A 92 7.69 5.07 -12.92
CA LEU A 92 8.86 5.96 -12.80
C LEU A 92 10.17 5.19 -13.04
N ILE A 93 10.28 3.97 -12.51
CA ILE A 93 11.44 3.07 -12.76
C ILE A 93 11.54 2.75 -14.25
N ARG A 94 10.42 2.41 -14.92
CA ARG A 94 10.38 2.21 -16.37
C ARG A 94 10.89 3.44 -17.13
N GLN A 95 10.55 4.64 -16.69
CA GLN A 95 11.03 5.91 -17.26
C GLN A 95 12.49 6.23 -16.89
N LYS A 96 13.20 5.30 -16.24
CA LYS A 96 14.57 5.47 -15.71
C LYS A 96 14.70 6.64 -14.73
N ALA A 97 13.59 7.03 -14.10
CA ALA A 97 13.53 8.16 -13.16
C ALA A 97 13.90 7.71 -11.73
N PHE A 98 15.04 7.03 -11.56
CA PHE A 98 15.46 6.47 -10.26
C PHE A 98 15.61 7.52 -9.17
N MET A 99 16.14 8.70 -9.52
CA MET A 99 16.24 9.83 -8.56
C MET A 99 14.88 10.26 -8.04
N ALA A 100 13.85 10.25 -8.89
CA ALA A 100 12.48 10.57 -8.48
C ALA A 100 11.95 9.54 -7.47
N SER A 101 12.17 8.25 -7.73
CA SER A 101 11.79 7.16 -6.81
C SER A 101 12.50 7.28 -5.46
N SER A 102 13.80 7.58 -5.45
CA SER A 102 14.58 7.78 -4.22
C SER A 102 14.10 9.02 -3.45
N PHE A 103 13.86 10.12 -4.13
CA PHE A 103 13.33 11.34 -3.53
C PHE A 103 11.97 11.11 -2.85
N ASN A 104 11.10 10.32 -3.46
CA ASN A 104 9.79 9.99 -2.89
C ASN A 104 9.92 9.29 -1.53
N LYS A 105 10.87 8.35 -1.40
CA LYS A 105 11.14 7.66 -0.13
C LYS A 105 11.71 8.58 0.94
N VAL A 106 12.62 9.47 0.55
CA VAL A 106 13.17 10.48 1.46
C VAL A 106 12.06 11.42 1.94
N ALA A 107 11.24 11.92 1.01
CA ALA A 107 10.10 12.76 1.35
C ALA A 107 9.13 12.07 2.31
N GLN A 108 8.78 10.80 2.05
CA GLN A 108 7.95 10.01 2.96
C GLN A 108 8.51 10.03 4.39
N ARG A 109 9.78 9.66 4.54
CA ARG A 109 10.42 9.58 5.87
C ARG A 109 10.55 10.94 6.55
N SER A 110 10.78 12.02 5.77
CA SER A 110 10.83 13.38 6.31
C SER A 110 9.47 13.82 6.84
N PHE A 111 8.40 13.65 6.06
CA PHE A 111 7.04 14.01 6.51
C PHE A 111 6.57 13.14 7.68
N GLU A 112 6.87 11.85 7.65
CA GLU A 112 6.60 10.92 8.75
C GLU A 112 7.34 11.36 10.02
N GLY A 113 8.64 11.65 9.93
CA GLY A 113 9.47 12.08 11.06
C GLY A 113 9.00 13.40 11.69
N VAL A 114 8.76 14.43 10.86
CA VAL A 114 8.25 15.72 11.33
C VAL A 114 6.88 15.56 12.02
N SER A 115 5.98 14.79 11.40
CA SER A 115 4.66 14.52 11.98
C SER A 115 4.76 13.76 13.31
N THR A 116 5.66 12.76 13.39
CA THR A 116 5.88 11.98 14.61
C THR A 116 6.36 12.86 15.76
N ILE A 117 7.31 13.77 15.48
CA ILE A 117 7.78 14.73 16.49
C ILE A 117 6.64 15.64 16.94
N TYR A 118 5.84 16.18 16.01
CA TYR A 118 4.71 17.05 16.34
C TYR A 118 3.69 16.35 17.23
N TYR A 119 3.26 15.12 16.88
CA TYR A 119 2.30 14.35 17.67
C TYR A 119 2.90 13.90 19.01
N GLY A 120 4.19 13.57 19.06
CA GLY A 120 4.89 13.22 20.29
C GLY A 120 4.92 14.40 21.29
N LEU A 121 5.21 15.60 20.82
CA LEU A 121 5.23 16.81 21.68
C LEU A 121 3.82 17.21 22.17
N THR A 122 2.77 16.90 21.41
CA THR A 122 1.39 17.21 21.79
C THR A 122 0.72 16.12 22.62
N ASN A 123 1.43 15.02 22.97
CA ASN A 123 0.93 13.87 23.72
C ASN A 123 -0.39 13.27 23.18
N LYS A 124 -0.63 13.37 21.87
CA LYS A 124 -1.83 12.79 21.25
C LYS A 124 -1.60 11.32 20.91
N GLY A 125 -2.46 10.44 21.46
CA GLY A 125 -2.45 9.02 21.15
C GLY A 125 -2.57 8.74 19.65
N GLY A 126 -1.95 7.64 19.19
CA GLY A 126 -2.02 7.23 17.78
C GLY A 126 -1.15 8.05 16.81
N GLY A 127 -0.32 8.95 17.31
CA GLY A 127 0.52 9.83 16.49
C GLY A 127 1.42 9.09 15.49
N LEU A 128 1.92 7.91 15.84
CA LEU A 128 2.72 7.07 14.94
C LEU A 128 1.95 6.59 13.71
N ILE A 129 0.69 6.17 13.90
CA ILE A 129 -0.16 5.68 12.80
C ILE A 129 -0.53 6.84 11.86
N ILE A 130 -0.93 7.97 12.44
CA ILE A 130 -1.27 9.17 11.65
C ILE A 130 -0.05 9.68 10.87
N SER A 131 1.12 9.68 11.51
CA SER A 131 2.38 10.12 10.86
C SER A 131 2.78 9.22 9.70
N ASP A 132 2.63 7.89 9.83
CA ASP A 132 2.86 6.94 8.73
C ASP A 132 1.92 7.22 7.55
N ILE A 133 0.64 7.47 7.81
CA ILE A 133 -0.33 7.82 6.76
C ILE A 133 0.07 9.12 6.08
N ILE A 134 0.41 10.16 6.82
CA ILE A 134 0.88 11.44 6.26
C ILE A 134 2.11 11.20 5.36
N GLY A 135 3.08 10.43 5.83
CA GLY A 135 4.26 10.06 5.05
C GLY A 135 3.92 9.32 3.75
N ARG A 136 3.02 8.32 3.80
CA ARG A 136 2.58 7.54 2.62
C ARG A 136 1.85 8.41 1.60
N TYR A 137 0.95 9.27 2.06
CA TYR A 137 0.22 10.17 1.16
C TYR A 137 1.11 11.25 0.57
N SER A 138 2.07 11.80 1.31
CA SER A 138 3.04 12.75 0.76
C SER A 138 3.86 12.11 -0.37
N MET A 139 4.36 10.89 -0.16
CA MET A 139 5.07 10.12 -1.18
C MET A 139 4.21 9.85 -2.42
N LEU A 140 2.94 9.46 -2.22
CA LEU A 140 1.99 9.23 -3.30
C LEU A 140 1.73 10.48 -4.13
N LEU A 141 1.44 11.61 -3.47
CA LEU A 141 1.15 12.87 -4.16
C LEU A 141 2.36 13.36 -4.96
N ILE A 142 3.56 13.23 -4.41
CA ILE A 142 4.79 13.57 -5.12
C ILE A 142 4.98 12.67 -6.35
N ALA A 143 4.74 11.35 -6.22
CA ALA A 143 4.85 10.42 -7.34
C ALA A 143 3.85 10.73 -8.47
N ILE A 144 2.60 11.06 -8.13
CA ILE A 144 1.58 11.48 -9.10
C ILE A 144 2.00 12.79 -9.80
N TYR A 145 2.50 13.77 -9.05
CA TYR A 145 3.01 15.02 -9.62
C TYR A 145 4.17 14.80 -10.58
N GLN A 146 5.12 13.93 -10.21
CA GLN A 146 6.25 13.56 -11.07
C GLN A 146 5.78 12.83 -12.33
N ALA A 147 4.78 11.94 -12.21
CA ALA A 147 4.18 11.24 -13.34
C ALA A 147 3.47 12.22 -14.29
N ARG A 148 2.71 13.18 -13.75
CA ARG A 148 2.06 14.24 -14.53
C ARG A 148 3.07 15.03 -15.36
N LYS A 149 4.19 15.45 -14.77
CA LYS A 149 5.26 16.18 -15.49
C LYS A 149 5.87 15.37 -16.64
N ARG A 150 5.81 14.04 -16.58
CA ARG A 150 6.36 13.12 -17.61
C ARG A 150 5.31 12.65 -18.63
N GLY A 151 4.15 13.28 -18.68
CA GLY A 151 3.14 12.98 -19.68
C GLY A 151 2.31 11.71 -19.43
N PHE A 152 2.26 11.23 -18.18
CA PHE A 152 1.48 10.04 -17.82
C PHE A 152 0.00 10.16 -18.24
N PHE A 153 -0.64 11.30 -18.03
CA PHE A 153 -2.07 11.49 -18.24
C PHE A 153 -2.47 11.78 -19.69
N HIS A 154 -1.57 11.64 -20.67
CA HIS A 154 -1.90 11.77 -22.11
C HIS A 154 -2.59 10.50 -22.65
N VAL A 155 -2.49 9.37 -21.96
CA VAL A 155 -3.13 8.11 -22.38
C VAL A 155 -4.51 8.00 -21.74
N SER A 156 -5.52 7.83 -22.58
CA SER A 156 -6.89 7.66 -22.13
C SER A 156 -7.12 6.32 -21.44
N PHE A 157 -7.98 6.34 -20.43
CA PHE A 157 -8.47 5.15 -19.77
C PHE A 157 -9.30 4.31 -20.74
N SER A 158 -8.98 3.02 -20.88
CA SER A 158 -9.71 2.08 -21.73
C SER A 158 -9.89 0.75 -21.01
N TRP A 159 -11.12 0.47 -20.62
CA TRP A 159 -11.47 -0.77 -19.90
C TRP A 159 -11.21 -2.04 -20.74
N LEU A 160 -11.43 -1.95 -22.07
CA LEU A 160 -11.20 -3.08 -22.98
C LEU A 160 -9.72 -3.48 -23.01
N GLU A 161 -8.84 -2.48 -23.17
CA GLU A 161 -7.39 -2.70 -23.18
C GLU A 161 -6.87 -3.16 -21.82
N MET A 162 -7.41 -2.64 -20.72
CA MET A 162 -7.06 -3.11 -19.39
C MET A 162 -7.43 -4.58 -19.18
N LYS A 163 -8.62 -5.04 -19.66
CA LYS A 163 -9.00 -6.46 -19.64
C LYS A 163 -8.06 -7.34 -20.46
N ARG A 164 -7.64 -6.84 -21.63
CA ARG A 164 -6.65 -7.53 -22.48
C ARG A 164 -5.33 -7.72 -21.72
N LEU A 165 -4.83 -6.64 -21.12
CA LEU A 165 -3.58 -6.66 -20.34
C LEU A 165 -3.71 -7.50 -19.07
N ALA A 166 -4.85 -7.46 -18.39
CA ALA A 166 -5.12 -8.31 -17.23
C ALA A 166 -5.02 -9.80 -17.58
N LYS A 167 -5.57 -10.22 -18.74
CA LYS A 167 -5.42 -11.61 -19.22
C LYS A 167 -3.98 -11.95 -19.59
N LEU A 168 -3.29 -11.03 -20.29
CA LEU A 168 -1.91 -11.24 -20.74
C LEU A 168 -0.95 -11.42 -19.56
N TYR A 169 -1.11 -10.63 -18.52
CA TYR A 169 -0.24 -10.61 -17.34
C TYR A 169 -0.85 -11.30 -16.10
N LYS A 170 -1.83 -12.20 -16.29
CA LYS A 170 -2.53 -12.90 -15.19
C LYS A 170 -1.62 -13.73 -14.27
N SER A 171 -0.43 -14.10 -14.74
CA SER A 171 0.55 -14.82 -13.94
C SER A 171 1.08 -14.02 -12.76
N PHE A 172 1.05 -12.68 -12.83
CA PHE A 172 1.52 -11.83 -11.74
C PHE A 172 0.65 -11.94 -10.49
N PRO A 173 -0.67 -11.70 -10.52
CA PRO A 173 -1.49 -11.90 -9.34
C PRO A 173 -1.54 -13.36 -8.88
N LEU A 174 -1.62 -14.33 -9.80
CA LEU A 174 -1.80 -15.73 -9.45
C LEU A 174 -0.53 -16.37 -8.84
N ASN A 175 0.62 -16.18 -9.48
CA ASN A 175 1.85 -16.86 -9.05
C ASN A 175 2.64 -16.01 -8.04
N PHE A 176 2.84 -14.72 -8.34
CA PHE A 176 3.62 -13.84 -7.45
C PHE A 176 2.78 -13.27 -6.31
N GLY A 177 1.45 -13.12 -6.47
CA GLY A 177 0.58 -12.62 -5.41
C GLY A 177 0.59 -13.54 -4.20
N LEU A 178 0.29 -14.84 -4.42
CA LEU A 178 0.21 -15.83 -3.35
C LEU A 178 1.56 -16.07 -2.66
N SER A 179 2.64 -16.26 -3.44
CA SER A 179 3.98 -16.47 -2.88
C SER A 179 4.49 -15.27 -2.09
N SER A 180 4.22 -14.05 -2.57
CA SER A 180 4.60 -12.83 -1.88
C SER A 180 3.79 -12.61 -0.61
N LEU A 181 2.49 -12.94 -0.62
CA LEU A 181 1.67 -12.90 0.57
C LEU A 181 2.17 -13.89 1.63
N ALA A 182 2.46 -15.13 1.23
CA ALA A 182 3.02 -16.14 2.12
C ALA A 182 4.36 -15.70 2.72
N ASN A 183 5.24 -15.13 1.91
CA ASN A 183 6.54 -14.62 2.39
C ASN A 183 6.36 -13.42 3.35
N SER A 184 5.50 -12.47 3.02
CA SER A 184 5.22 -11.32 3.89
C SER A 184 4.52 -11.74 5.19
N ALA A 185 3.56 -12.66 5.11
CA ALA A 185 2.92 -13.23 6.28
C ALA A 185 3.96 -13.92 7.17
N GLY A 186 4.85 -14.76 6.60
CA GLY A 186 5.93 -15.41 7.36
C GLY A 186 6.84 -14.43 8.09
N ALA A 187 7.10 -13.26 7.54
CA ALA A 187 7.91 -12.23 8.18
C ALA A 187 7.17 -11.50 9.32
N HIS A 188 5.86 -11.34 9.23
CA HIS A 188 5.07 -10.54 10.19
C HIS A 188 4.22 -11.39 11.16
N LEU A 189 3.91 -12.65 10.82
CA LEU A 189 3.17 -13.57 11.67
C LEU A 189 3.78 -13.78 13.06
N PRO A 190 5.12 -13.88 13.24
CA PRO A 190 5.69 -14.03 14.58
C PRO A 190 5.26 -12.91 15.53
N LEU A 191 5.23 -11.66 15.06
CA LEU A 191 4.78 -10.53 15.88
C LEU A 191 3.28 -10.64 16.23
N LEU A 192 2.45 -11.08 15.29
CA LEU A 192 1.03 -11.28 15.52
C LEU A 192 0.79 -12.45 16.50
N PHE A 193 1.50 -13.56 16.37
CA PHE A 193 1.42 -14.67 17.33
C PHE A 193 1.86 -14.30 18.73
N ILE A 194 2.94 -13.52 18.88
CA ILE A 194 3.38 -13.01 20.18
C ILE A 194 2.29 -12.14 20.80
N SER A 195 1.61 -11.30 20.03
CA SER A 195 0.53 -10.44 20.54
C SER A 195 -0.70 -11.24 21.00
N ILE A 196 -0.98 -12.37 20.34
CA ILE A 196 -2.07 -13.27 20.73
C ILE A 196 -1.71 -14.06 21.99
N ALA A 197 -0.45 -14.55 22.09
CA ALA A 197 0.02 -15.39 23.20
C ALA A 197 0.35 -14.61 24.47
N PHE A 198 0.79 -13.36 24.34
CA PHE A 198 1.21 -12.52 25.44
C PHE A 198 0.37 -11.23 25.48
N HIS A 199 0.08 -10.74 26.69
CA HIS A 199 -0.67 -9.50 26.86
C HIS A 199 0.01 -8.35 26.12
N SER A 200 -0.78 -7.44 25.53
CA SER A 200 -0.31 -6.36 24.65
C SER A 200 0.76 -5.42 25.25
N LEU A 201 0.96 -5.46 26.57
CA LEU A 201 1.99 -4.69 27.29
C LEU A 201 3.43 -5.16 26.99
N THR A 202 3.61 -6.36 26.44
CA THR A 202 4.94 -6.94 26.15
C THR A 202 5.36 -6.80 24.69
N VAL A 203 4.49 -6.31 23.81
CA VAL A 203 4.68 -6.23 22.37
C VAL A 203 4.75 -4.77 21.87
N GLY A 204 4.78 -3.80 22.80
CA GLY A 204 4.79 -2.37 22.54
C GLY A 204 5.99 -1.84 21.75
#